data_40724bbdf99b47ef68eb93e46cb9c2bc
#
_entry.id   40724bbdf99b47ef68eb93e46cb9c2bc
#
_cell.length_a   1.000
_cell.length_b   1.000
_cell.length_c   1.000
_cell.angle_alpha   90.00
_cell.angle_beta   90.00
_cell.angle_gamma   90.00
#
_symmetry.space_group_name_H-M   'P 1'
#
loop_
_entity.id
_entity.type
_entity.pdbx_description
1 polymer ?
#
loop_
_entity_poly.entity_id
_entity_poly.type
_entity_poly.pdbx_seq_one_letter_code
_entity_poly.pdbx_strand_id
1 'polypeptide(L)'
;MKRFVALLALMVGPVAGFAPAADAMGVAACTITGTMNFAPIAEGPERGAWTIEPAVISCQGLFRAKHRITGPGAFTGSGTYAEAAGGTGTCLHSIGTGQVDYVIPTSEATIRIQEPHDFVFAGAGAFTTPSLRGSFEVGPPYDGDCVTEPVTKATFIAQAVLVRLNGLDH
;
A
#
# COMPACT_ATOMS: atom_id res chain seq x y z
N MET A 1 -14.94 -0.50 59.06
CA MET A 1 -15.21 -0.36 57.62
C MET A 1 -14.00 -0.83 56.83
N LYS A 2 -14.03 -2.06 56.33
CA LYS A 2 -12.91 -2.67 55.57
C LYS A 2 -13.16 -2.42 54.08
N ARG A 3 -12.25 -1.66 53.43
CA ARG A 3 -12.29 -1.44 51.97
C ARG A 3 -11.56 -2.58 51.27
N PHE A 4 -12.29 -3.37 50.51
CA PHE A 4 -11.73 -4.34 49.57
C PHE A 4 -11.32 -3.59 48.28
N VAL A 5 -10.03 -3.62 47.97
CA VAL A 5 -9.52 -3.19 46.67
C VAL A 5 -9.45 -4.43 45.81
N ALA A 6 -10.31 -4.50 44.80
CA ALA A 6 -10.26 -5.55 43.75
C ALA A 6 -9.21 -5.17 42.71
N LEU A 7 -8.14 -5.97 42.64
CA LEU A 7 -7.13 -5.88 41.58
C LEU A 7 -7.68 -6.54 40.31
N LEU A 8 -7.98 -5.74 39.29
CA LEU A 8 -8.36 -6.23 37.97
C LEU A 8 -7.04 -6.53 37.21
N ALA A 9 -6.67 -7.79 37.09
CA ALA A 9 -5.57 -8.23 36.27
C ALA A 9 -6.02 -8.25 34.80
N LEU A 10 -5.54 -7.28 34.00
CA LEU A 10 -5.69 -7.30 32.53
C LEU A 10 -4.79 -8.42 31.97
N MET A 11 -5.41 -9.50 31.55
CA MET A 11 -4.74 -10.51 30.74
C MET A 11 -4.60 -10.00 29.31
N VAL A 12 -3.43 -9.47 28.95
CA VAL A 12 -3.04 -9.24 27.56
C VAL A 12 -2.62 -10.59 27.00
N GLY A 13 -3.53 -11.25 26.31
CA GLY A 13 -3.23 -12.46 25.57
C GLY A 13 -2.36 -12.12 24.34
N PRO A 14 -1.39 -12.99 23.97
CA PRO A 14 -0.62 -12.79 22.75
C PRO A 14 -1.59 -12.88 21.55
N VAL A 15 -1.66 -11.80 20.77
CA VAL A 15 -2.30 -11.83 19.45
C VAL A 15 -1.40 -12.70 18.57
N ALA A 16 -1.75 -13.97 18.44
CA ALA A 16 -1.14 -14.84 17.46
C ALA A 16 -1.46 -14.25 16.07
N GLY A 17 -0.45 -13.65 15.45
CA GLY A 17 -0.54 -13.16 14.09
C GLY A 17 -0.94 -14.31 13.18
N PHE A 18 -2.15 -14.26 12.65
CA PHE A 18 -2.56 -15.10 11.55
C PHE A 18 -1.77 -14.67 10.32
N ALA A 19 -0.63 -15.31 10.09
CA ALA A 19 -0.03 -15.31 8.76
C ALA A 19 -1.02 -16.05 7.87
N PRO A 20 -1.63 -15.42 6.86
CA PRO A 20 -2.48 -16.14 5.92
C PRO A 20 -1.63 -17.21 5.24
N ALA A 21 -2.14 -18.44 5.20
CA ALA A 21 -1.53 -19.52 4.44
C ALA A 21 -1.66 -19.20 2.94
N ALA A 22 -0.77 -18.36 2.43
CA ALA A 22 -0.74 -17.91 1.02
C ALA A 22 -0.45 -19.07 0.05
N ASP A 23 0.13 -20.16 0.55
CA ASP A 23 0.53 -21.30 -0.28
C ASP A 23 -0.64 -22.15 -0.81
N ALA A 24 -1.81 -22.10 -0.16
CA ALA A 24 -2.93 -22.97 -0.53
C ALA A 24 -3.73 -22.52 -1.77
N MET A 25 -3.58 -21.27 -2.23
CA MET A 25 -4.35 -20.72 -3.35
C MET A 25 -3.50 -20.21 -4.53
N GLY A 26 -2.20 -20.45 -4.53
CA GLY A 26 -1.31 -19.93 -5.59
C GLY A 26 -1.25 -18.39 -5.63
N VAL A 27 -1.41 -17.76 -4.50
CA VAL A 27 -1.40 -16.31 -4.30
C VAL A 27 -0.09 -15.93 -3.61
N ALA A 28 0.52 -14.84 -4.03
CA ALA A 28 1.68 -14.30 -3.32
C ALA A 28 1.26 -13.12 -2.44
N ALA A 29 1.78 -13.11 -1.21
CA ALA A 29 1.66 -11.97 -0.31
C ALA A 29 2.87 -11.05 -0.50
N CYS A 30 2.62 -9.75 -0.60
CA CYS A 30 3.64 -8.74 -0.88
C CYS A 30 3.62 -7.64 0.17
N THR A 31 4.81 -7.14 0.50
CA THR A 31 5.00 -5.89 1.22
C THR A 31 5.70 -4.91 0.30
N ILE A 32 5.20 -3.68 0.21
CA ILE A 32 5.79 -2.60 -0.58
C ILE A 32 6.18 -1.48 0.39
N THR A 33 7.43 -1.04 0.31
CA THR A 33 7.94 0.05 1.15
C THR A 33 8.63 1.08 0.28
N GLY A 34 8.36 2.34 0.55
CA GLY A 34 8.96 3.41 -0.23
C GLY A 34 8.53 4.80 0.22
N THR A 35 8.76 5.75 -0.66
CA THR A 35 8.41 7.16 -0.49
C THR A 35 7.45 7.58 -1.57
N MET A 36 6.42 8.31 -1.19
CA MET A 36 5.48 8.95 -2.10
C MET A 36 5.68 10.46 -2.02
N ASN A 37 5.78 11.09 -3.17
CA ASN A 37 5.82 12.54 -3.28
C ASN A 37 4.48 13.03 -3.84
N PHE A 38 4.03 14.16 -3.32
CA PHE A 38 2.79 14.82 -3.72
C PHE A 38 3.11 16.22 -4.22
N ALA A 39 2.65 16.56 -5.40
CA ALA A 39 2.77 17.88 -5.98
C ALA A 39 1.37 18.48 -6.15
N PRO A 40 0.93 19.36 -5.25
CA PRO A 40 -0.34 20.04 -5.40
C PRO A 40 -0.35 20.85 -6.70
N ILE A 41 -1.47 20.84 -7.43
CA ILE A 41 -1.64 21.67 -8.60
C ILE A 41 -1.99 23.10 -8.15
N ALA A 42 -1.51 24.12 -8.88
CA ALA A 42 -1.65 25.54 -8.52
C ALA A 42 -3.09 26.07 -8.35
N GLU A 43 -4.10 25.29 -8.68
CA GLU A 43 -5.51 25.66 -8.60
C GLU A 43 -6.23 25.29 -7.30
N GLY A 44 -5.49 24.72 -6.33
CA GLY A 44 -6.01 24.37 -5.00
C GLY A 44 -5.38 23.08 -4.41
N PRO A 45 -5.43 22.91 -3.09
CA PRO A 45 -4.91 21.72 -2.43
C PRO A 45 -5.70 20.43 -2.75
N GLU A 46 -6.83 20.56 -3.43
CA GLU A 46 -7.79 19.50 -3.67
C GLU A 46 -7.38 18.54 -4.80
N ARG A 47 -6.37 18.91 -5.59
CA ARG A 47 -5.89 18.10 -6.71
C ARG A 47 -4.39 18.20 -6.85
N GLY A 48 -3.79 17.14 -7.34
CA GLY A 48 -2.36 17.13 -7.57
C GLY A 48 -1.87 15.92 -8.33
N ALA A 49 -0.57 15.86 -8.49
CA ALA A 49 0.14 14.71 -8.98
C ALA A 49 0.79 13.96 -7.81
N TRP A 50 0.89 12.66 -7.94
CA TRP A 50 1.68 11.83 -7.02
C TRP A 50 2.72 11.03 -7.80
N THR A 51 3.84 10.77 -7.16
CA THR A 51 4.87 9.88 -7.68
C THR A 51 5.42 9.01 -6.56
N ILE A 52 5.72 7.75 -6.87
CA ILE A 52 6.45 6.87 -5.97
C ILE A 52 7.91 6.87 -6.44
N GLU A 53 8.82 7.31 -5.57
CA GLU A 53 10.26 7.10 -5.75
C GLU A 53 10.54 5.60 -5.85
N PRO A 54 11.67 5.17 -6.41
CA PRO A 54 12.00 3.76 -6.45
C PRO A 54 11.81 3.10 -5.09
N ALA A 55 10.77 2.29 -5.00
CA ALA A 55 10.35 1.56 -3.80
C ALA A 55 10.70 0.09 -3.97
N VAL A 56 10.62 -0.66 -2.88
CA VAL A 56 10.90 -2.10 -2.86
C VAL A 56 9.60 -2.86 -2.70
N ILE A 57 9.35 -3.82 -3.57
CA ILE A 57 8.29 -4.82 -3.43
C ILE A 57 8.93 -6.16 -3.05
N SER A 58 8.52 -6.72 -1.92
CA SER A 58 8.97 -8.02 -1.43
C SER A 58 7.78 -8.96 -1.33
N CYS A 59 7.77 -10.00 -2.17
CA CYS A 59 6.68 -10.96 -2.22
C CYS A 59 7.14 -12.35 -1.78
N GLN A 60 6.24 -13.09 -1.16
CA GLN A 60 6.42 -14.49 -0.79
C GLN A 60 5.31 -15.33 -1.38
N GLY A 61 5.67 -16.53 -1.86
CA GLY A 61 4.71 -17.44 -2.49
C GLY A 61 5.01 -17.70 -3.95
N LEU A 62 3.96 -18.00 -4.71
CA LEU A 62 4.06 -18.33 -6.13
C LEU A 62 3.41 -17.23 -6.98
N PHE A 63 4.13 -16.74 -7.97
CA PHE A 63 3.57 -15.90 -9.00
C PHE A 63 2.80 -16.76 -10.02
N ARG A 64 1.54 -16.42 -10.27
CA ARG A 64 0.64 -17.17 -11.16
C ARG A 64 0.57 -18.68 -10.87
N ALA A 65 0.68 -19.06 -9.60
CA ALA A 65 0.65 -20.46 -9.14
C ALA A 65 1.75 -21.37 -9.72
N LYS A 66 2.75 -20.83 -10.41
CA LYS A 66 3.79 -21.62 -11.08
C LYS A 66 5.20 -21.19 -10.71
N HIS A 67 5.46 -19.89 -10.69
CA HIS A 67 6.81 -19.35 -10.61
C HIS A 67 7.13 -18.94 -9.17
N ARG A 68 8.09 -19.60 -8.57
CA ARG A 68 8.55 -19.24 -7.23
C ARG A 68 9.20 -17.85 -7.26
N ILE A 69 8.75 -16.96 -6.39
CA ILE A 69 9.36 -15.64 -6.20
C ILE A 69 10.67 -15.83 -5.46
N THR A 70 11.74 -15.21 -5.95
CA THR A 70 13.12 -15.47 -5.47
C THR A 70 13.74 -14.30 -4.71
N GLY A 71 13.13 -13.12 -4.74
CA GLY A 71 13.68 -11.96 -4.05
C GLY A 71 12.83 -10.71 -4.21
N PRO A 72 13.30 -9.59 -3.64
CA PRO A 72 12.65 -8.31 -3.80
C PRO A 72 12.77 -7.79 -5.22
N GLY A 73 11.80 -6.99 -5.63
CA GLY A 73 11.78 -6.26 -6.89
C GLY A 73 11.66 -4.75 -6.66
N ALA A 74 11.73 -4.01 -7.76
CA ALA A 74 11.48 -2.58 -7.76
C ALA A 74 9.99 -2.30 -7.95
N PHE A 75 9.53 -1.19 -7.36
CA PHE A 75 8.18 -0.67 -7.51
C PHE A 75 8.25 0.84 -7.72
N THR A 76 7.56 1.35 -8.72
CA THR A 76 7.42 2.78 -9.01
C THR A 76 5.99 3.09 -9.43
N GLY A 77 5.59 4.34 -9.38
CA GLY A 77 4.27 4.74 -9.82
C GLY A 77 4.13 6.24 -9.96
N SER A 78 3.12 6.65 -10.71
CA SER A 78 2.75 8.05 -10.85
C SER A 78 1.30 8.20 -11.27
N GLY A 79 0.72 9.34 -10.98
CA GLY A 79 -0.65 9.63 -11.35
C GLY A 79 -1.15 10.95 -10.80
N THR A 80 -2.45 11.05 -10.69
CA THR A 80 -3.13 12.23 -10.14
C THR A 80 -3.99 11.82 -8.96
N TYR A 81 -4.21 12.77 -8.07
CA TYR A 81 -5.15 12.62 -6.96
C TYR A 81 -6.13 13.79 -6.92
N ALA A 82 -7.28 13.52 -6.34
CA ALA A 82 -8.28 14.53 -5.99
C ALA A 82 -8.75 14.26 -4.56
N GLU A 83 -9.17 15.32 -3.87
CA GLU A 83 -9.82 15.17 -2.58
C GLU A 83 -11.16 14.43 -2.74
N ALA A 84 -11.43 13.48 -1.87
CA ALA A 84 -12.72 12.83 -1.83
C ALA A 84 -13.80 13.78 -1.31
N ALA A 85 -15.00 13.71 -1.83
CA ALA A 85 -16.12 14.57 -1.44
C ALA A 85 -16.34 14.55 0.09
N GLY A 86 -16.31 15.73 0.70
CA GLY A 86 -16.45 15.91 2.15
C GLY A 86 -15.12 16.04 2.91
N GLY A 87 -13.98 16.02 2.23
CA GLY A 87 -12.70 16.38 2.81
C GLY A 87 -12.58 17.86 3.11
N THR A 88 -11.65 18.23 3.95
CA THR A 88 -11.40 19.62 4.37
C THR A 88 -10.09 20.18 3.78
N GLY A 89 -9.67 19.72 2.60
CA GLY A 89 -8.44 20.14 1.94
C GLY A 89 -7.17 19.63 2.61
N THR A 90 -7.28 18.62 3.43
CA THR A 90 -6.15 18.04 4.13
C THR A 90 -5.89 16.62 3.64
N CYS A 91 -4.68 16.13 3.79
CA CYS A 91 -4.20 14.79 3.41
C CYS A 91 -5.06 13.59 3.88
N LEU A 92 -6.25 13.83 4.43
CA LEU A 92 -7.02 12.82 5.14
C LEU A 92 -7.99 12.03 4.27
N HIS A 93 -8.38 12.57 3.10
CA HIS A 93 -9.32 11.89 2.21
C HIS A 93 -8.99 12.19 0.75
N SER A 94 -8.32 11.28 0.10
CA SER A 94 -7.94 11.42 -1.31
C SER A 94 -8.30 10.20 -2.11
N ILE A 95 -8.67 10.43 -3.36
CA ILE A 95 -8.83 9.39 -4.37
C ILE A 95 -7.76 9.63 -5.42
N GLY A 96 -7.01 8.62 -5.79
CA GLY A 96 -5.99 8.74 -6.81
C GLY A 96 -6.10 7.67 -7.87
N THR A 97 -5.67 8.04 -9.07
CA THR A 97 -5.55 7.15 -10.22
C THR A 97 -4.19 7.34 -10.87
N GLY A 98 -3.71 6.32 -11.56
CA GLY A 98 -2.43 6.43 -12.26
C GLY A 98 -1.95 5.10 -12.82
N GLN A 99 -0.65 4.98 -12.89
CA GLN A 99 0.02 3.74 -13.30
C GLN A 99 1.09 3.36 -12.30
N VAL A 100 1.28 2.06 -12.13
CA VAL A 100 2.40 1.48 -11.38
C VAL A 100 3.17 0.53 -12.29
N ASP A 101 4.48 0.52 -12.09
CA ASP A 101 5.42 -0.37 -12.70
C ASP A 101 6.14 -1.15 -11.61
N TYR A 102 6.16 -2.47 -11.71
CA TYR A 102 6.89 -3.27 -10.74
C TYR A 102 7.51 -4.53 -11.35
N VAL A 103 8.49 -5.02 -10.65
CA VAL A 103 9.33 -6.14 -11.08
C VAL A 103 9.23 -7.25 -10.06
N ILE A 104 8.92 -8.45 -10.51
CA ILE A 104 8.88 -9.67 -9.67
C ILE A 104 9.96 -10.63 -10.16
N PRO A 105 11.07 -10.78 -9.42
CA PRO A 105 12.06 -11.80 -9.68
C PRO A 105 11.48 -13.20 -9.36
N THR A 106 11.57 -14.11 -10.31
CA THR A 106 11.13 -15.51 -10.12
C THR A 106 12.25 -16.47 -10.44
N SER A 107 12.05 -17.75 -10.13
CA SER A 107 13.00 -18.81 -10.44
C SER A 107 13.28 -19.01 -11.93
N GLU A 108 12.42 -18.53 -12.81
CA GLU A 108 12.53 -18.72 -14.25
C GLU A 108 12.88 -17.42 -14.99
N ALA A 109 12.33 -16.29 -14.55
CA ALA A 109 12.54 -15.00 -15.21
C ALA A 109 12.26 -13.84 -14.27
N THR A 110 12.71 -12.66 -14.66
CA THR A 110 12.29 -11.41 -14.06
C THR A 110 11.07 -10.88 -14.82
N ILE A 111 9.94 -10.80 -14.13
CA ILE A 111 8.67 -10.39 -14.72
C ILE A 111 8.47 -8.90 -14.46
N ARG A 112 8.21 -8.13 -15.50
CA ARG A 112 7.84 -6.72 -15.42
C ARG A 112 6.36 -6.58 -15.67
N ILE A 113 5.71 -5.77 -14.83
CA ILE A 113 4.27 -5.54 -14.85
C ILE A 113 4.04 -4.03 -14.81
N GLN A 114 3.22 -3.54 -15.75
CA GLN A 114 2.75 -2.17 -15.80
C GLN A 114 1.23 -2.21 -15.81
N GLU A 115 0.61 -1.55 -14.84
CA GLU A 115 -0.82 -1.63 -14.63
C GLU A 115 -1.44 -0.29 -14.22
N PRO A 116 -2.70 -0.04 -14.59
CA PRO A 116 -3.46 1.05 -13.99
C PRO A 116 -3.60 0.82 -12.49
N HIS A 117 -3.59 1.90 -11.75
CA HIS A 117 -3.62 1.91 -10.29
C HIS A 117 -4.66 2.91 -9.81
N ASP A 118 -5.52 2.44 -8.92
CA ASP A 118 -6.49 3.26 -8.21
C ASP A 118 -6.26 3.13 -6.71
N PHE A 119 -6.36 4.23 -5.98
CA PHE A 119 -6.31 4.21 -4.53
C PHE A 119 -7.34 5.14 -3.89
N VAL A 120 -7.71 4.80 -2.68
CA VAL A 120 -8.47 5.63 -1.76
C VAL A 120 -7.66 5.74 -0.48
N PHE A 121 -7.50 6.94 0.03
CA PHE A 121 -6.80 7.23 1.28
C PHE A 121 -7.71 7.97 2.25
N ALA A 122 -7.80 7.48 3.48
CA ALA A 122 -8.57 8.07 4.58
C ALA A 122 -7.88 7.76 5.92
N GLY A 123 -6.64 8.28 6.12
CA GLY A 123 -5.79 7.93 7.27
C GLY A 123 -5.04 6.61 7.08
N ALA A 124 -5.73 5.56 6.67
CA ALA A 124 -5.18 4.35 6.04
C ALA A 124 -5.72 4.28 4.62
N GLY A 125 -4.94 3.71 3.70
CA GLY A 125 -5.30 3.62 2.30
C GLY A 125 -5.63 2.20 1.85
N ALA A 126 -6.42 2.10 0.80
CA ALA A 126 -6.59 0.89 0.03
C ALA A 126 -6.25 1.17 -1.43
N PHE A 127 -5.69 0.20 -2.12
CA PHE A 127 -5.36 0.31 -3.52
C PHE A 127 -5.71 -0.95 -4.30
N THR A 128 -5.89 -0.79 -5.57
CA THR A 128 -6.16 -1.89 -6.49
C THR A 128 -5.51 -1.66 -7.85
N THR A 129 -4.96 -2.72 -8.39
CA THR A 129 -4.57 -2.87 -9.78
C THR A 129 -5.21 -4.16 -10.33
N PRO A 130 -5.12 -4.45 -11.61
CA PRO A 130 -5.56 -5.75 -12.14
C PRO A 130 -4.96 -6.95 -11.41
N SER A 131 -3.68 -6.93 -11.06
CA SER A 131 -3.00 -8.07 -10.43
C SER A 131 -2.59 -7.86 -8.97
N LEU A 132 -2.71 -6.66 -8.41
CA LEU A 132 -2.27 -6.36 -7.05
C LEU A 132 -3.38 -5.64 -6.28
N ARG A 133 -3.72 -6.11 -5.10
CA ARG A 133 -4.72 -5.48 -4.22
C ARG A 133 -4.21 -5.44 -2.79
N GLY A 134 -4.45 -4.35 -2.11
CA GLY A 134 -3.97 -4.23 -0.75
C GLY A 134 -4.40 -2.96 -0.03
N SER A 135 -3.78 -2.80 1.13
CA SER A 135 -3.88 -1.60 1.95
C SER A 135 -2.50 -0.99 2.12
N PHE A 136 -2.47 0.30 2.44
CA PHE A 136 -1.23 0.99 2.77
C PHE A 136 -1.44 1.94 3.93
N GLU A 137 -0.38 2.15 4.65
CA GLU A 137 -0.27 3.15 5.70
C GLU A 137 0.80 4.15 5.30
N VAL A 138 0.53 5.42 5.56
CA VAL A 138 1.48 6.50 5.36
C VAL A 138 2.05 6.88 6.72
N GLY A 139 3.35 6.92 6.79
CA GLY A 139 4.08 7.15 8.04
C GLY A 139 5.14 8.26 7.92
N PRO A 140 5.68 8.70 9.09
CA PRO A 140 6.77 9.64 9.10
C PRO A 140 8.05 9.05 8.46
N PRO A 141 8.98 9.91 8.01
CA PRO A 141 8.89 11.35 8.08
C PRO A 141 7.92 11.93 7.06
N TYR A 142 7.16 12.92 7.50
CA TYR A 142 6.35 13.75 6.62
C TYR A 142 7.09 15.03 6.31
N ASP A 143 6.89 15.53 5.10
CA ASP A 143 7.23 16.90 4.72
C ASP A 143 5.89 17.66 4.65
N GLY A 144 5.60 18.50 5.64
CA GLY A 144 4.29 19.08 5.91
C GLY A 144 3.57 18.43 7.10
N ASP A 145 2.42 18.95 7.50
CA ASP A 145 1.68 18.47 8.68
C ASP A 145 0.19 18.13 8.41
N CYS A 146 -0.28 18.28 7.19
CA CYS A 146 -1.68 18.09 6.77
C CYS A 146 -2.71 19.03 7.43
N VAL A 147 -2.28 19.95 8.26
CA VAL A 147 -3.16 20.90 8.96
C VAL A 147 -2.90 22.32 8.50
N THR A 148 -1.64 22.74 8.54
CA THR A 148 -1.21 24.09 8.15
C THR A 148 -0.46 24.08 6.82
N GLU A 149 0.20 22.98 6.49
CA GLU A 149 0.96 22.81 5.26
C GLU A 149 0.61 21.46 4.59
N PRO A 150 0.44 21.44 3.26
CA PRO A 150 0.19 20.21 2.55
C PRO A 150 1.40 19.28 2.68
N VAL A 151 1.16 17.98 2.86
CA VAL A 151 2.22 16.99 2.81
C VAL A 151 2.70 16.87 1.36
N THR A 152 3.98 17.13 1.14
CA THR A 152 4.61 16.99 -0.17
C THR A 152 5.40 15.70 -0.30
N LYS A 153 5.75 15.07 0.83
CA LYS A 153 6.49 13.81 0.87
C LYS A 153 6.11 13.00 2.10
N ALA A 154 5.96 11.69 1.92
CA ALA A 154 5.72 10.76 3.03
C ALA A 154 6.28 9.37 2.73
N THR A 155 6.67 8.63 3.75
CA THR A 155 6.96 7.20 3.60
C THR A 155 5.66 6.40 3.62
N PHE A 156 5.66 5.23 2.99
CA PHE A 156 4.52 4.32 3.05
C PHE A 156 4.96 2.86 3.20
N ILE A 157 4.09 2.08 3.83
CA ILE A 157 4.17 0.62 3.87
C ILE A 157 2.84 0.09 3.37
N ALA A 158 2.88 -0.77 2.36
CA ALA A 158 1.69 -1.42 1.82
C ALA A 158 1.77 -2.93 2.01
N GLN A 159 0.63 -3.54 2.34
CA GLN A 159 0.42 -4.98 2.37
C GLN A 159 -0.52 -5.34 1.22
N ALA A 160 -0.10 -6.26 0.39
CA ALA A 160 -0.82 -6.60 -0.83
C ALA A 160 -0.84 -8.09 -1.12
N VAL A 161 -1.77 -8.47 -1.95
CA VAL A 161 -1.89 -9.83 -2.50
C VAL A 161 -1.79 -9.75 -4.01
N LEU A 162 -0.90 -10.55 -4.61
CA LEU A 162 -0.91 -10.77 -6.05
C LEU A 162 -2.05 -11.72 -6.38
N VAL A 163 -3.05 -11.20 -7.11
CA VAL A 163 -4.18 -11.97 -7.56
C VAL A 163 -3.92 -12.56 -8.96
N ARG A 164 -4.52 -13.69 -9.25
CA ARG A 164 -4.40 -14.32 -10.57
C ARG A 164 -5.20 -13.49 -11.59
N LEU A 165 -4.54 -13.02 -12.63
CA LEU A 165 -5.23 -12.47 -13.80
C LEU A 165 -5.87 -13.62 -14.58
N ASN A 166 -7.19 -13.72 -14.53
CA ASN A 166 -7.93 -14.62 -15.40
C ASN A 166 -7.87 -14.05 -16.83
N GLY A 167 -7.14 -14.69 -17.72
CA GLY A 167 -7.23 -14.40 -19.16
C GLY A 167 -5.96 -13.90 -19.87
N LEU A 168 -4.80 -13.89 -19.24
CA LEU A 168 -3.51 -13.55 -19.89
C LEU A 168 -2.56 -14.76 -20.01
N ASP A 169 -3.09 -15.97 -20.11
CA ASP A 169 -2.31 -17.14 -20.47
C ASP A 169 -2.20 -17.20 -22.01
N HIS A 170 -1.32 -16.37 -22.59
CA HIS A 170 -0.86 -16.53 -23.96
C HIS A 170 0.66 -16.50 -24.00
#